data_2b64613f838d19b3155affd1e821474b
#
_entry.id   2b64613f838d19b3155affd1e821474b
#
_cell.length_a   1.000
_cell.length_b   1.000
_cell.length_c   1.000
_cell.angle_alpha   90.00
_cell.angle_beta   90.00
_cell.angle_gamma   90.00
#
_symmetry.space_group_name_H-M   'P 1'
#
loop_
_entity.id
_entity.type
_entity.pdbx_description
1 polymer ?
#
loop_
_entity_poly.entity_id
_entity_poly.type
_entity_poly.pdbx_seq_one_letter_code
_entity_poly.pdbx_strand_id
1 'polypeptide(L)'
;MPYSPGQMFDLVADIESYPEFLPWCSSACIQSCKGDVMLADLDIGYGIFAETFSSHVTLSRPDRIDVVHARGPFRHLDNRWRFEPREAGKCEVVFEIDFEFRSRMLEHMIGVVFHRAFKKMVGSFESRAAEIYPESSQSTV
;
A
#
# COMPACT_ATOMS: atom_id res chain seq x y z
N MET A 1 -14.37 2.73 7.56
CA MET A 1 -14.53 2.55 6.12
C MET A 1 -15.85 1.88 5.82
N PRO A 2 -16.65 2.41 4.91
CA PRO A 2 -17.94 1.81 4.58
C PRO A 2 -17.84 0.59 3.64
N TYR A 3 -16.69 -0.05 3.63
CA TYR A 3 -16.41 -1.21 2.77
C TYR A 3 -16.05 -2.40 3.63
N SER A 4 -16.23 -3.61 3.09
CA SER A 4 -15.91 -4.83 3.83
C SER A 4 -14.38 -5.03 3.91
N PRO A 5 -13.93 -5.84 4.89
CA PRO A 5 -12.51 -6.19 4.94
C PRO A 5 -12.01 -6.80 3.63
N GLY A 6 -12.82 -7.68 3.01
CA GLY A 6 -12.44 -8.29 1.74
C GLY A 6 -12.28 -7.29 0.62
N GLN A 7 -13.16 -6.30 0.55
CA GLN A 7 -13.06 -5.26 -0.47
C GLN A 7 -11.80 -4.43 -0.30
N MET A 8 -11.50 -4.01 0.93
CA MET A 8 -10.29 -3.22 1.18
C MET A 8 -9.03 -4.05 1.01
N PHE A 9 -9.07 -5.31 1.44
CA PHE A 9 -7.95 -6.23 1.21
C PHE A 9 -7.64 -6.36 -0.29
N ASP A 10 -8.66 -6.62 -1.09
CA ASP A 10 -8.47 -6.82 -2.53
C ASP A 10 -7.91 -5.56 -3.19
N LEU A 11 -8.35 -4.39 -2.74
CA LEU A 11 -7.85 -3.13 -3.26
C LEU A 11 -6.37 -2.93 -2.96
N VAL A 12 -5.95 -3.19 -1.73
CA VAL A 12 -4.55 -3.01 -1.32
C VAL A 12 -3.67 -4.10 -1.93
N ALA A 13 -4.19 -5.31 -2.11
CA ALA A 13 -3.45 -6.42 -2.70
C ALA A 13 -3.23 -6.25 -4.21
N ASP A 14 -4.03 -5.42 -4.87
CA ASP A 14 -3.93 -5.18 -6.31
C ASP A 14 -2.81 -4.17 -6.61
N ILE A 15 -1.59 -4.59 -6.37
CA ILE A 15 -0.40 -3.73 -6.42
C ILE A 15 -0.18 -3.15 -7.82
N GLU A 16 -0.44 -3.93 -8.86
CA GLU A 16 -0.19 -3.48 -10.24
C GLU A 16 -1.11 -2.35 -10.67
N SER A 17 -2.18 -2.08 -9.93
CA SER A 17 -3.07 -0.95 -10.20
C SER A 17 -2.65 0.34 -9.49
N TYR A 18 -1.65 0.30 -8.63
CA TYR A 18 -1.22 1.46 -7.86
C TYR A 18 -0.90 2.69 -8.71
N PRO A 19 -0.24 2.57 -9.87
CA PRO A 19 0.04 3.74 -10.69
C PRO A 19 -1.20 4.50 -11.15
N GLU A 20 -2.35 3.86 -11.16
CA GLU A 20 -3.59 4.49 -11.61
C GLU A 20 -4.11 5.54 -10.64
N PHE A 21 -3.75 5.46 -9.36
CA PHE A 21 -4.29 6.38 -8.36
C PHE A 21 -3.26 6.92 -7.36
N LEU A 22 -2.02 6.46 -7.42
CA LEU A 22 -0.94 6.98 -6.58
C LEU A 22 0.03 7.76 -7.48
N PRO A 23 -0.03 9.10 -7.43
CA PRO A 23 0.75 9.90 -8.39
C PRO A 23 2.27 9.75 -8.25
N TRP A 24 2.74 9.34 -7.08
CA TRP A 24 4.16 9.12 -6.85
C TRP A 24 4.63 7.73 -7.26
N CYS A 25 3.73 6.86 -7.68
CA CYS A 25 4.06 5.52 -8.15
C CYS A 25 3.92 5.49 -9.67
N SER A 26 5.04 5.41 -10.38
CA SER A 26 5.05 5.44 -11.84
C SER A 26 4.81 4.07 -12.47
N SER A 27 5.23 3.00 -11.80
CA SER A 27 4.92 1.64 -12.25
C SER A 27 4.93 0.69 -11.07
N ALA A 28 4.25 -0.44 -11.24
CA ALA A 28 4.19 -1.49 -10.23
C ALA A 28 4.12 -2.83 -10.95
N CYS A 29 4.93 -3.79 -10.51
CA CYS A 29 5.03 -5.08 -11.18
C CYS A 29 5.22 -6.20 -10.15
N ILE A 30 4.46 -7.28 -10.31
CA ILE A 30 4.65 -8.47 -9.49
C ILE A 30 5.65 -9.37 -10.19
N GLN A 31 6.82 -9.53 -9.58
CA GLN A 31 7.91 -10.34 -10.16
C GLN A 31 7.65 -11.82 -10.03
N SER A 32 7.12 -12.24 -8.90
CA SER A 32 6.84 -13.65 -8.65
C SER A 32 5.77 -13.78 -7.59
N CYS A 33 5.13 -14.94 -7.58
CA CYS A 33 4.09 -15.25 -6.60
C CYS A 33 4.19 -16.71 -6.25
N LYS A 34 4.40 -17.01 -4.96
CA LYS A 34 4.46 -18.38 -4.45
C LYS A 34 3.51 -18.49 -3.27
N GLY A 35 2.38 -19.17 -3.49
CA GLY A 35 1.35 -19.25 -2.47
C GLY A 35 0.86 -17.87 -2.11
N ASP A 36 0.99 -17.51 -0.84
CA ASP A 36 0.51 -16.23 -0.32
C ASP A 36 1.58 -15.14 -0.28
N VAL A 37 2.76 -15.42 -0.84
CA VAL A 37 3.87 -14.46 -0.82
C VAL A 37 4.19 -14.01 -2.24
N MET A 38 4.20 -12.69 -2.43
CA MET A 38 4.58 -12.09 -3.71
C MET A 38 5.87 -11.31 -3.55
N LEU A 39 6.67 -11.26 -4.62
CA LEU A 39 7.77 -10.30 -4.73
C LEU A 39 7.30 -9.21 -5.69
N ALA A 40 7.15 -8.00 -5.19
CA ALA A 40 6.63 -6.89 -5.96
C ALA A 40 7.62 -5.74 -6.04
N ASP A 41 7.70 -5.11 -7.21
CA ASP A 41 8.52 -3.93 -7.45
C ASP A 41 7.63 -2.72 -7.66
N LEU A 42 7.94 -1.62 -6.96
CA LEU A 42 7.29 -0.34 -7.16
C LEU A 42 8.33 0.68 -7.60
N ASP A 43 8.08 1.33 -8.73
CA ASP A 43 8.92 2.45 -9.16
C ASP A 43 8.30 3.72 -8.62
N ILE A 44 9.03 4.38 -7.75
CA ILE A 44 8.59 5.59 -7.06
C ILE A 44 9.38 6.76 -7.58
N GLY A 45 8.68 7.79 -8.06
CA GLY A 45 9.30 8.99 -8.58
C GLY A 45 8.77 10.24 -7.91
N TYR A 46 9.67 11.19 -7.65
CA TYR A 46 9.28 12.46 -7.06
C TYR A 46 10.28 13.53 -7.50
N GLY A 47 9.84 14.41 -8.37
CA GLY A 47 10.74 15.40 -8.96
C GLY A 47 11.84 14.69 -9.75
N ILE A 48 13.08 14.97 -9.42
CA ILE A 48 14.23 14.32 -10.07
C ILE A 48 14.60 13.00 -9.41
N PHE A 49 13.95 12.67 -8.29
CA PHE A 49 14.23 11.44 -7.57
C PHE A 49 13.40 10.29 -8.15
N ALA A 50 14.05 9.15 -8.38
CA ALA A 50 13.38 7.94 -8.83
C ALA A 50 14.10 6.72 -8.24
N GLU A 51 13.33 5.78 -7.69
CA GLU A 51 13.87 4.61 -7.03
C GLU A 51 12.93 3.43 -7.19
N THR A 52 13.49 2.23 -7.29
CA THR A 52 12.70 1.00 -7.34
C THR A 52 12.74 0.34 -5.95
N PHE A 53 11.55 0.06 -5.42
CA PHE A 53 11.39 -0.60 -4.13
C PHE A 53 10.89 -2.01 -4.37
N SER A 54 11.70 -3.00 -4.00
CA SER A 54 11.29 -4.41 -4.09
C SER A 54 10.94 -4.90 -2.70
N SER A 55 9.78 -5.54 -2.59
CA SER A 55 9.26 -5.98 -1.29
C SER A 55 8.64 -7.37 -1.39
N HIS A 56 8.76 -8.11 -0.28
CA HIS A 56 8.01 -9.35 -0.10
C HIS A 56 6.69 -9.00 0.52
N VAL A 57 5.60 -9.38 -0.15
CA VAL A 57 4.24 -9.08 0.28
C VAL A 57 3.56 -10.38 0.65
N THR A 58 3.17 -10.52 1.91
CA THR A 58 2.47 -11.70 2.41
C THR A 58 1.00 -11.36 2.57
N LEU A 59 0.16 -12.14 1.90
CA LEU A 59 -1.28 -11.94 1.87
C LEU A 59 -1.97 -12.91 2.82
N SER A 60 -2.78 -12.39 3.73
CA SER A 60 -3.58 -13.19 4.65
C SER A 60 -5.03 -12.70 4.55
N ARG A 61 -5.71 -13.13 3.50
CA ARG A 61 -7.04 -12.64 3.16
C ARG A 61 -8.09 -13.13 4.16
N PRO A 62 -9.02 -12.30 4.58
CA PRO A 62 -9.16 -10.88 4.27
C PRO A 62 -8.58 -9.95 5.35
N ASP A 63 -7.76 -10.48 6.24
CA ASP A 63 -7.43 -9.83 7.50
C ASP A 63 -6.25 -8.88 7.40
N ARG A 64 -5.21 -9.26 6.67
CA ARG A 64 -4.00 -8.45 6.71
C ARG A 64 -3.06 -8.69 5.54
N ILE A 65 -2.22 -7.70 5.31
CA ILE A 65 -1.15 -7.75 4.32
C ILE A 65 0.12 -7.27 5.03
N ASP A 66 1.18 -8.07 4.95
CA ASP A 66 2.48 -7.73 5.52
C ASP A 66 3.48 -7.49 4.39
N VAL A 67 4.19 -6.35 4.45
CA VAL A 67 5.17 -5.96 3.43
C VAL A 67 6.52 -5.82 4.10
N VAL A 68 7.51 -6.55 3.61
CA VAL A 68 8.87 -6.50 4.13
C VAL A 68 9.83 -6.13 3.00
N HIS A 69 10.74 -5.22 3.28
CA HIS A 69 11.74 -4.78 2.32
C HIS A 69 12.61 -5.93 1.82
N ALA A 70 12.80 -6.00 0.50
CA ALA A 70 13.73 -6.94 -0.13
C ALA A 70 14.92 -6.21 -0.72
N ARG A 71 14.67 -5.16 -1.52
CA ARG A 71 15.73 -4.35 -2.13
C ARG A 71 15.24 -2.93 -2.29
N GLY A 72 16.15 -1.97 -2.18
CA GLY A 72 15.83 -0.56 -2.35
C GLY A 72 16.61 0.31 -1.38
N PRO A 73 16.14 1.54 -1.13
CA PRO A 73 16.89 2.51 -0.34
C PRO A 73 16.78 2.33 1.18
N PHE A 74 16.15 1.27 1.64
CA PHE A 74 15.93 1.06 3.07
C PHE A 74 16.93 0.09 3.68
N ARG A 75 17.31 0.34 4.92
CA ARG A 75 17.98 -0.64 5.75
C ARG A 75 16.98 -1.67 6.23
N HIS A 76 15.80 -1.21 6.62
CA HIS A 76 14.64 -2.06 6.86
C HIS A 76 13.36 -1.33 6.52
N LEU A 77 12.31 -2.10 6.25
CA LEU A 77 10.95 -1.60 6.11
C LEU A 77 10.00 -2.74 6.44
N ASP A 78 9.14 -2.49 7.41
CA ASP A 78 8.05 -3.38 7.79
C ASP A 78 6.77 -2.57 7.71
N ASN A 79 5.85 -3.01 6.86
CA ASN A 79 4.57 -2.34 6.68
C ASN A 79 3.46 -3.36 6.90
N ARG A 80 2.48 -3.01 7.69
CA ARG A 80 1.36 -3.89 7.99
C ARG A 80 0.05 -3.19 7.72
N TRP A 81 -0.80 -3.87 6.96
CA TRP A 81 -2.18 -3.48 6.75
C TRP A 81 -3.05 -4.48 7.46
N ARG A 82 -3.99 -3.99 8.29
CA ARG A 82 -5.01 -4.84 8.90
C ARG A 82 -6.37 -4.29 8.56
N PHE A 83 -7.30 -5.19 8.27
CA PHE A 83 -8.66 -4.85 7.87
C PHE A 83 -9.60 -5.47 8.88
N GLU A 84 -9.92 -4.70 9.92
CA GLU A 84 -10.69 -5.21 11.07
C GLU A 84 -12.18 -5.04 10.81
N PRO A 85 -12.96 -6.14 10.88
CA PRO A 85 -14.39 -6.04 10.62
C PRO A 85 -15.09 -5.19 11.66
N ARG A 86 -16.08 -4.45 11.18
CA ARG A 86 -16.95 -3.62 12.00
C ARG A 86 -18.38 -3.93 11.61
N GLU A 87 -19.33 -3.31 12.30
CA GLU A 87 -20.75 -3.54 12.07
C GLU A 87 -21.16 -3.19 10.63
N ALA A 88 -22.23 -3.83 10.18
CA ALA A 88 -22.86 -3.56 8.88
C ALA A 88 -21.93 -3.76 7.68
N GLY A 89 -21.02 -4.74 7.76
CA GLY A 89 -20.10 -5.04 6.65
C GLY A 89 -19.02 -4.02 6.42
N LYS A 90 -18.78 -3.14 7.38
CA LYS A 90 -17.73 -2.14 7.31
C LYS A 90 -16.43 -2.69 7.87
N CYS A 91 -15.35 -1.96 7.70
CA CYS A 91 -14.08 -2.32 8.33
C CYS A 91 -13.32 -1.09 8.77
N GLU A 92 -12.40 -1.31 9.70
CA GLU A 92 -11.41 -0.32 10.09
C GLU A 92 -10.09 -0.73 9.44
N VAL A 93 -9.46 0.18 8.70
CA VAL A 93 -8.17 -0.06 8.09
C VAL A 93 -7.09 0.47 9.03
N VAL A 94 -6.21 -0.43 9.45
CA VAL A 94 -5.07 -0.06 10.30
C VAL A 94 -3.81 -0.21 9.48
N PHE A 95 -3.07 0.88 9.34
CA PHE A 95 -1.84 0.96 8.56
C PHE A 95 -0.70 1.29 9.52
N GLU A 96 0.29 0.40 9.58
CA GLU A 96 1.48 0.60 10.40
C GLU A 96 2.71 0.45 9.53
N ILE A 97 3.69 1.31 9.74
CA ILE A 97 4.94 1.23 9.01
C ILE A 97 6.11 1.58 9.92
N ASP A 98 7.16 0.77 9.82
CA ASP A 98 8.42 0.99 10.51
C ASP A 98 9.52 0.86 9.47
N PHE A 99 10.33 1.90 9.32
CA PHE A 99 11.34 1.91 8.28
C PHE A 99 12.56 2.74 8.67
N GLU A 100 13.69 2.43 8.02
CA GLU A 100 14.90 3.20 8.15
C GLU A 100 15.62 3.21 6.80
N PHE A 101 16.08 4.38 6.37
CA PHE A 101 16.85 4.49 5.12
C PHE A 101 18.26 4.00 5.33
N ARG A 102 18.91 3.53 4.23
CA ARG A 102 20.27 3.05 4.27
C ARG A 102 21.29 4.11 4.61
N SER A 103 21.01 5.37 4.32
CA SER A 103 21.94 6.45 4.57
C SER A 103 21.21 7.72 4.99
N ARG A 104 21.93 8.58 5.69
CA ARG A 104 21.38 9.89 6.06
C ARG A 104 21.11 10.77 4.85
N MET A 105 21.93 10.61 3.81
CA MET A 105 21.72 11.37 2.58
C MET A 105 20.37 11.06 1.96
N LEU A 106 20.02 9.76 1.88
CA LEU A 106 18.72 9.36 1.38
C LEU A 106 17.59 9.91 2.24
N GLU A 107 17.77 9.87 3.55
CA GLU A 107 16.76 10.41 4.46
C GLU A 107 16.54 11.91 4.24
N HIS A 108 17.61 12.67 4.04
CA HIS A 108 17.49 14.10 3.77
C HIS A 108 16.82 14.36 2.41
N MET A 109 17.16 13.58 1.41
CA MET A 109 16.66 13.80 0.05
C MET A 109 15.20 13.43 -0.13
N ILE A 110 14.77 12.34 0.49
CA ILE A 110 13.44 11.78 0.24
C ILE A 110 12.58 11.61 1.47
N GLY A 111 13.14 11.81 2.67
CA GLY A 111 12.40 11.58 3.91
C GLY A 111 11.12 12.41 4.01
N VAL A 112 11.18 13.69 3.66
CA VAL A 112 10.02 14.58 3.74
C VAL A 112 8.92 14.11 2.79
N VAL A 113 9.30 13.75 1.57
CA VAL A 113 8.38 13.26 0.56
C VAL A 113 7.74 11.95 1.00
N PHE A 114 8.56 11.07 1.53
CA PHE A 114 8.11 9.75 1.97
C PHE A 114 7.12 9.86 3.13
N HIS A 115 7.40 10.75 4.08
CA HIS A 115 6.47 11.02 5.18
C HIS A 115 5.14 11.58 4.69
N ARG A 116 5.17 12.46 3.70
CA ARG A 116 3.94 12.98 3.10
C ARG A 116 3.14 11.89 2.42
N ALA A 117 3.83 11.00 1.71
CA ALA A 117 3.17 9.89 1.03
C ALA A 117 2.43 9.01 2.04
N PHE A 118 3.06 8.71 3.18
CA PHE A 118 2.42 7.90 4.21
C PHE A 118 1.18 8.55 4.77
N LYS A 119 1.24 9.84 5.05
CA LYS A 119 0.10 10.54 5.63
C LYS A 119 -1.12 10.49 4.70
N LYS A 120 -0.88 10.41 3.41
CA LYS A 120 -1.94 10.39 2.40
C LYS A 120 -2.30 8.99 1.94
N MET A 121 -1.56 7.98 2.38
CA MET A 121 -1.69 6.61 1.86
C MET A 121 -3.09 6.06 2.06
N VAL A 122 -3.57 6.05 3.30
CA VAL A 122 -4.89 5.49 3.59
C VAL A 122 -5.99 6.30 2.88
N GLY A 123 -5.85 7.61 2.86
CA GLY A 123 -6.81 8.47 2.17
C GLY A 123 -6.86 8.21 0.66
N SER A 124 -5.71 7.94 0.03
CA SER A 124 -5.66 7.61 -1.39
C SER A 124 -6.37 6.29 -1.68
N PHE A 125 -6.17 5.29 -0.85
CA PHE A 125 -6.88 4.02 -0.99
C PHE A 125 -8.37 4.17 -0.71
N GLU A 126 -8.74 5.01 0.23
CA GLU A 126 -10.14 5.29 0.52
C GLU A 126 -10.83 5.93 -0.67
N SER A 127 -10.17 6.90 -1.31
CA SER A 127 -10.70 7.55 -2.50
C SER A 127 -10.82 6.57 -3.66
N ARG A 128 -9.85 5.68 -3.81
CA ARG A 128 -9.89 4.66 -4.85
C ARG A 128 -11.04 3.68 -4.60
N ALA A 129 -11.26 3.31 -3.35
CA ALA A 129 -12.38 2.44 -2.99
C ALA A 129 -13.72 3.08 -3.39
N ALA A 130 -13.85 4.37 -3.19
CA ALA A 130 -15.06 5.08 -3.57
C ALA A 130 -15.28 5.06 -5.09
N GLU A 131 -14.21 5.05 -5.87
CA GLU A 131 -14.32 4.93 -7.33
C GLU A 131 -14.71 3.52 -7.77
N ILE A 132 -14.12 2.49 -7.13
CA ILE A 132 -14.31 1.10 -7.54
C ILE A 132 -15.60 0.51 -6.99
N TYR A 133 -15.97 0.89 -5.77
CA TYR A 133 -17.13 0.33 -5.08
C TYR A 133 -18.20 1.36 -4.75
N PRO A 134 -18.52 2.31 -5.65
CA PRO A 134 -19.45 3.39 -5.28
C PRO A 134 -20.85 2.88 -4.98
N GLU A 135 -21.29 1.90 -5.73
CA GLU A 135 -22.63 1.36 -5.57
C GLU A 135 -22.77 0.47 -4.34
N SER A 136 -21.73 -0.27 -4.02
CA SER A 136 -21.78 -1.19 -2.89
C SER A 136 -21.92 -0.46 -1.57
N SER A 137 -21.40 0.75 -1.47
CA SER A 137 -21.49 1.54 -0.25
C SER A 137 -22.85 2.20 -0.09
N GLN A 138 -23.63 2.31 -1.15
CA GLN A 138 -24.89 3.04 -1.15
C GLN A 138 -26.10 2.17 -1.45
N SER A 139 -25.90 1.07 -2.08
CA SER A 139 -26.98 0.19 -2.51
C SER A 139 -27.77 -0.40 -1.36
N THR A 140 -27.30 -0.25 -0.16
CA THR A 140 -27.99 -0.69 1.03
C THR A 140 -29.16 0.21 1.43
N VAL A 141 -29.28 1.29 0.77
CA VAL A 141 -30.32 2.26 1.06
C VAL A 141 -31.69 1.70 0.74
#